data_c94a46b58cc2df689de3b87d60d70501
#
_entry.id   c94a46b58cc2df689de3b87d60d70501
#
_cell.length_a   1.000
_cell.length_b   1.000
_cell.length_c   1.000
_cell.angle_alpha   90.00
_cell.angle_beta   90.00
_cell.angle_gamma   90.00
#
_symmetry.space_group_name_H-M   'P 1'
#
loop_
_entity.id
_entity.type
_entity.pdbx_description
1 polymer ?
#
loop_
_entity_poly.entity_id
_entity_poly.type
_entity_poly.pdbx_seq_one_letter_code
_entity_poly.pdbx_strand_id
1 'polypeptide(L)'
;MEIKAADVMKLRHATNAGMMDCKKALQEAEGDFDKAVDIIRKRGLIVASKRADREAKEGCVLAHAEGKKGVLVSLNCETDFVAKNENFINFTKQILDAAFENMPADKDALLALQIGGRSIADQISEQTGVIGEKLELAYYGKIEAEATIAYIHPGNKLATVILSLIHISEPTRLRRIS
;
A
#
# COMPACT_ATOMS: atom_id res chain seq x y z
N MET A 1 -22.52 -28.68 7.52
CA MET A 1 -21.97 -28.03 8.73
C MET A 1 -22.53 -26.61 8.81
N GLU A 2 -23.10 -26.23 9.95
CA GLU A 2 -23.70 -24.90 10.10
C GLU A 2 -22.59 -23.91 10.46
N ILE A 3 -22.33 -22.94 9.56
CA ILE A 3 -21.30 -21.92 9.77
C ILE A 3 -21.88 -20.81 10.64
N LYS A 4 -21.25 -20.57 11.79
CA LYS A 4 -21.70 -19.54 12.71
C LYS A 4 -21.36 -18.15 12.17
N ALA A 5 -22.26 -17.19 12.38
CA ALA A 5 -22.04 -15.79 11.97
C ALA A 5 -20.74 -15.20 12.56
N ALA A 6 -20.35 -15.64 13.77
CA ALA A 6 -19.13 -15.25 14.42
C ALA A 6 -17.87 -15.65 13.63
N ASP A 7 -17.85 -16.84 13.03
CA ASP A 7 -16.71 -17.33 12.24
C ASP A 7 -16.57 -16.54 10.94
N VAL A 8 -17.72 -16.19 10.31
CA VAL A 8 -17.77 -15.32 9.12
C VAL A 8 -17.22 -13.92 9.46
N MET A 9 -17.63 -13.36 10.60
CA MET A 9 -17.11 -12.05 11.05
C MET A 9 -15.61 -12.10 11.34
N LYS A 10 -15.14 -13.16 12.00
CA LYS A 10 -13.71 -13.36 12.29
C LYS A 10 -12.90 -13.45 11.01
N LEU A 11 -13.36 -14.20 10.01
CA LEU A 11 -12.68 -14.32 8.71
C LEU A 11 -12.70 -12.99 7.96
N ARG A 12 -13.81 -12.25 8.02
CA ARG A 12 -13.89 -10.91 7.43
C ARG A 12 -12.89 -9.92 8.07
N HIS A 13 -12.75 -9.93 9.39
CA HIS A 13 -11.76 -9.09 10.06
C HIS A 13 -10.32 -9.45 9.68
N ALA A 14 -10.05 -10.72 9.46
CA ALA A 14 -8.70 -11.18 9.08
C ALA A 14 -8.35 -10.91 7.61
N THR A 15 -9.35 -10.94 6.70
CA THR A 15 -9.12 -10.86 5.24
C THR A 15 -9.64 -9.59 4.59
N ASN A 16 -10.48 -8.80 5.28
CA ASN A 16 -11.25 -7.67 4.73
C ASN A 16 -12.16 -8.04 3.54
N ALA A 17 -12.36 -9.32 3.24
CA ALA A 17 -13.20 -9.77 2.16
C ALA A 17 -14.70 -9.55 2.44
N GLY A 18 -15.52 -9.59 1.39
CA GLY A 18 -16.97 -9.44 1.50
C GLY A 18 -17.60 -10.53 2.37
N MET A 19 -18.67 -10.21 3.13
CA MET A 19 -19.31 -11.13 4.06
C MET A 19 -19.78 -12.42 3.36
N MET A 20 -20.31 -12.31 2.13
CA MET A 20 -20.77 -13.44 1.36
C MET A 20 -19.60 -14.31 0.85
N ASP A 21 -18.48 -13.71 0.52
CA ASP A 21 -17.28 -14.43 0.09
C ASP A 21 -16.65 -15.19 1.24
N CYS A 22 -16.59 -14.56 2.43
CA CYS A 22 -16.17 -15.24 3.67
C CYS A 22 -17.07 -16.42 4.01
N LYS A 23 -18.41 -16.27 3.90
CA LYS A 23 -19.34 -17.36 4.14
C LYS A 23 -19.11 -18.52 3.17
N LYS A 24 -19.00 -18.24 1.86
CA LYS A 24 -18.74 -19.25 0.83
C LYS A 24 -17.39 -19.95 1.04
N ALA A 25 -16.34 -19.18 1.38
CA ALA A 25 -15.02 -19.73 1.64
C ALA A 25 -15.03 -20.69 2.85
N LEU A 26 -15.71 -20.33 3.95
CA LEU A 26 -15.88 -21.20 5.10
C LEU A 26 -16.71 -22.45 4.77
N GLN A 27 -17.71 -22.35 3.89
CA GLN A 27 -18.47 -23.50 3.42
C GLN A 27 -17.59 -24.48 2.64
N GLU A 28 -16.80 -23.99 1.70
CA GLU A 28 -15.87 -24.79 0.91
C GLU A 28 -14.73 -25.39 1.75
N ALA A 29 -14.31 -24.65 2.78
CA ALA A 29 -13.29 -25.09 3.73
C ALA A 29 -13.82 -26.00 4.84
N GLU A 30 -15.11 -26.37 4.81
CA GLU A 30 -15.76 -27.19 5.84
C GLU A 30 -15.58 -26.64 7.27
N GLY A 31 -15.51 -25.31 7.40
CA GLY A 31 -15.32 -24.60 8.66
C GLY A 31 -13.85 -24.41 9.08
N ASP A 32 -12.89 -24.89 8.31
CA ASP A 32 -11.47 -24.67 8.54
C ASP A 32 -11.08 -23.24 8.19
N PHE A 33 -10.60 -22.48 9.19
CA PHE A 33 -10.31 -21.06 9.04
C PHE A 33 -9.12 -20.81 8.10
N ASP A 34 -8.04 -21.57 8.21
CA ASP A 34 -6.82 -21.37 7.42
C ASP A 34 -7.07 -21.74 5.96
N LYS A 35 -7.78 -22.83 5.70
CA LYS A 35 -8.21 -23.17 4.34
C LYS A 35 -9.15 -22.13 3.74
N ALA A 36 -10.04 -21.53 4.53
CA ALA A 36 -10.93 -20.47 4.06
C ALA A 36 -10.13 -19.19 3.68
N VAL A 37 -9.10 -18.83 4.44
CA VAL A 37 -8.16 -17.75 4.08
C VAL A 37 -7.48 -18.04 2.75
N ASP A 38 -6.98 -19.26 2.53
CA ASP A 38 -6.33 -19.65 1.28
C ASP A 38 -7.30 -19.65 0.08
N ILE A 39 -8.55 -20.03 0.28
CA ILE A 39 -9.59 -19.95 -0.77
C ILE A 39 -9.84 -18.50 -1.16
N ILE A 40 -9.97 -17.59 -0.19
CA ILE A 40 -10.16 -16.14 -0.47
C ILE A 40 -8.95 -15.60 -1.24
N ARG A 41 -7.73 -15.95 -0.83
CA ARG A 41 -6.50 -15.56 -1.50
C ARG A 41 -6.45 -16.02 -2.97
N LYS A 42 -6.72 -17.30 -3.23
CA LYS A 42 -6.76 -17.86 -4.59
C LYS A 42 -7.80 -17.15 -5.46
N ARG A 43 -8.98 -16.84 -4.91
CA ARG A 43 -10.00 -16.05 -5.63
C ARG A 43 -9.51 -14.63 -5.93
N GLY A 44 -8.81 -13.99 -4.99
CA GLY A 44 -8.20 -12.67 -5.18
C GLY A 44 -7.24 -12.66 -6.37
N LEU A 45 -6.34 -13.63 -6.45
CA LEU A 45 -5.41 -13.80 -7.58
C LEU A 45 -6.12 -13.97 -8.92
N ILE A 46 -7.22 -14.74 -8.97
CA ILE A 46 -8.03 -14.90 -10.19
C ILE A 46 -8.69 -13.57 -10.60
N VAL A 47 -9.17 -12.79 -9.64
CA VAL A 47 -9.73 -11.46 -9.92
C VAL A 47 -8.65 -10.52 -10.42
N ALA A 48 -7.47 -10.51 -9.79
CA ALA A 48 -6.34 -9.71 -10.19
C ALA A 48 -5.90 -10.03 -11.64
N SER A 49 -5.80 -11.31 -12.00
CA SER A 49 -5.44 -11.71 -13.36
C SER A 49 -6.46 -11.27 -14.42
N LYS A 50 -7.76 -11.34 -14.11
CA LYS A 50 -8.83 -10.87 -15.02
C LYS A 50 -8.86 -9.34 -15.20
N ARG A 51 -8.24 -8.60 -14.29
CA ARG A 51 -8.19 -7.14 -14.30
C ARG A 51 -6.84 -6.57 -14.73
N ALA A 52 -5.90 -7.44 -15.09
CA ALA A 52 -4.53 -7.04 -15.47
C ALA A 52 -4.51 -6.01 -16.62
N ASP A 53 -5.41 -6.14 -17.57
CA ASP A 53 -5.50 -5.27 -18.76
C ASP A 53 -6.25 -3.96 -18.53
N ARG A 54 -6.80 -3.73 -17.32
CA ARG A 54 -7.50 -2.48 -17.01
C ARG A 54 -6.51 -1.37 -16.69
N GLU A 55 -6.92 -0.13 -16.94
CA GLU A 55 -6.12 1.04 -16.57
C GLU A 55 -6.42 1.48 -15.14
N ALA A 56 -5.38 1.71 -14.36
CA ALA A 56 -5.45 2.27 -13.00
C ALA A 56 -4.89 3.70 -13.04
N LYS A 57 -5.78 4.69 -13.28
CA LYS A 57 -5.41 6.10 -13.46
C LYS A 57 -5.53 6.94 -12.18
N GLU A 58 -6.32 6.49 -11.23
CA GLU A 58 -6.46 7.12 -9.92
C GLU A 58 -5.49 6.47 -8.92
N GLY A 59 -5.32 7.06 -7.74
CA GLY A 59 -4.44 6.46 -6.74
C GLY A 59 -4.08 7.39 -5.59
N CYS A 60 -3.16 6.89 -4.78
CA CYS A 60 -2.60 7.57 -3.63
C CYS A 60 -1.08 7.63 -3.75
N VAL A 61 -0.54 8.85 -3.65
CA VAL A 61 0.91 9.09 -3.65
C VAL A 61 1.31 9.55 -2.26
N LEU A 62 2.24 8.83 -1.65
CA LEU A 62 2.79 9.15 -0.33
C LEU A 62 4.31 9.28 -0.41
N ALA A 63 4.85 10.10 0.48
CA ALA A 63 6.28 10.31 0.59
C ALA A 63 6.69 10.34 2.06
N HIS A 64 7.88 9.85 2.36
CA HIS A 64 8.51 9.94 3.66
C HIS A 64 9.96 10.37 3.49
N ALA A 65 10.40 11.30 4.34
CA ALA A 65 11.79 11.74 4.36
C ALA A 65 12.22 11.96 5.80
N GLU A 66 13.38 11.41 6.14
CA GLU A 66 14.00 11.59 7.43
C GLU A 66 15.52 11.63 7.29
N GLY A 67 16.13 12.68 7.80
CA GLY A 67 17.56 12.90 7.71
C GLY A 67 18.07 12.91 6.27
N LYS A 68 18.82 11.87 5.92
CA LYS A 68 19.45 11.74 4.60
C LYS A 68 18.67 10.92 3.59
N LYS A 69 17.57 10.29 4.02
CA LYS A 69 16.79 9.36 3.20
C LYS A 69 15.43 9.94 2.87
N GLY A 70 15.00 9.76 1.64
CA GLY A 70 13.66 10.10 1.21
C GLY A 70 13.12 9.05 0.24
N VAL A 71 11.83 8.71 0.40
CA VAL A 71 11.12 7.71 -0.41
C VAL A 71 9.78 8.25 -0.84
N LEU A 72 9.37 7.90 -2.04
CA LEU A 72 8.06 8.19 -2.60
C LEU A 72 7.48 6.92 -3.22
N VAL A 73 6.19 6.67 -2.92
CA VAL A 73 5.44 5.52 -3.43
C VAL A 73 4.11 5.99 -4.01
N SER A 74 3.74 5.48 -5.18
CA SER A 74 2.41 5.65 -5.78
C SER A 74 1.74 4.30 -5.95
N LEU A 75 0.62 4.09 -5.26
CA LEU A 75 -0.27 2.95 -5.47
C LEU A 75 -1.49 3.43 -6.22
N ASN A 76 -1.73 2.85 -7.41
CA ASN A 76 -2.82 3.23 -8.27
C ASN A 76 -4.02 2.28 -8.16
N CYS A 77 -5.22 2.78 -8.46
CA CYS A 77 -6.49 2.07 -8.52
C CYS A 77 -7.34 2.57 -9.70
N GLU A 78 -8.50 1.93 -9.94
CA GLU A 78 -9.36 2.31 -11.08
C GLU A 78 -10.17 3.58 -10.78
N THR A 79 -10.63 3.80 -9.53
CA THR A 79 -11.52 4.90 -9.16
C THR A 79 -10.99 5.78 -8.03
N ASP A 80 -11.45 7.02 -8.01
CA ASP A 80 -11.14 7.99 -6.95
C ASP A 80 -11.81 7.65 -5.60
N PHE A 81 -12.89 6.86 -5.61
CA PHE A 81 -13.52 6.35 -4.39
C PHE A 81 -12.58 5.46 -3.60
N VAL A 82 -11.90 4.53 -4.29
CA VAL A 82 -10.88 3.66 -3.68
C VAL A 82 -9.67 4.47 -3.25
N ALA A 83 -9.19 5.40 -4.08
CA ALA A 83 -8.06 6.26 -3.76
C ALA A 83 -8.23 7.08 -2.47
N LYS A 84 -9.48 7.45 -2.12
CA LYS A 84 -9.84 8.20 -0.91
C LYS A 84 -10.15 7.32 0.29
N ASN A 85 -10.22 6.00 0.12
CA ASN A 85 -10.54 5.06 1.20
C ASN A 85 -9.38 4.96 2.19
N GLU A 86 -9.68 5.10 3.48
CA GLU A 86 -8.67 5.05 4.55
C GLU A 86 -7.89 3.74 4.57
N ASN A 87 -8.53 2.60 4.31
CA ASN A 87 -7.86 1.31 4.27
C ASN A 87 -6.84 1.24 3.12
N PHE A 88 -7.18 1.81 1.95
CA PHE A 88 -6.27 1.90 0.81
C PHE A 88 -5.07 2.81 1.11
N ILE A 89 -5.32 3.97 1.71
CA ILE A 89 -4.27 4.92 2.13
C ILE A 89 -3.35 4.27 3.18
N ASN A 90 -3.92 3.58 4.18
CA ASN A 90 -3.16 2.87 5.20
C ASN A 90 -2.32 1.73 4.60
N PHE A 91 -2.86 1.00 3.62
CA PHE A 91 -2.09 -0.02 2.90
C PHE A 91 -0.94 0.58 2.11
N THR A 92 -1.18 1.70 1.40
CA THR A 92 -0.12 2.46 0.72
C THR A 92 0.95 2.94 1.69
N LYS A 93 0.54 3.36 2.90
CA LYS A 93 1.48 3.77 3.96
C LYS A 93 2.35 2.61 4.44
N GLN A 94 1.78 1.41 4.64
CA GLN A 94 2.56 0.22 5.01
C GLN A 94 3.64 -0.10 3.96
N ILE A 95 3.30 0.03 2.66
CA ILE A 95 4.27 -0.14 1.57
C ILE A 95 5.36 0.94 1.64
N LEU A 96 4.98 2.20 1.91
CA LEU A 96 5.92 3.31 2.05
C LEU A 96 6.88 3.09 3.23
N ASP A 97 6.36 2.68 4.39
CA ASP A 97 7.16 2.42 5.59
C ASP A 97 8.17 1.29 5.32
N ALA A 98 7.72 0.18 4.70
CA ALA A 98 8.62 -0.91 4.29
C ALA A 98 9.67 -0.45 3.27
N ALA A 99 9.30 0.40 2.32
CA ALA A 99 10.22 0.97 1.35
C ALA A 99 11.27 1.89 2.01
N PHE A 100 10.86 2.66 3.01
CA PHE A 100 11.75 3.56 3.75
C PHE A 100 12.74 2.79 4.64
N GLU A 101 12.28 1.77 5.33
CA GLU A 101 13.12 0.93 6.19
C GLU A 101 14.18 0.14 5.41
N ASN A 102 13.79 -0.43 4.28
CA ASN A 102 14.64 -1.36 3.52
C ASN A 102 15.37 -0.69 2.34
N MET A 103 14.95 0.48 1.87
CA MET A 103 15.55 1.22 0.75
C MET A 103 15.83 0.32 -0.48
N PRO A 104 14.85 -0.47 -0.99
CA PRO A 104 15.07 -1.41 -2.08
C PRO A 104 15.66 -0.72 -3.32
N ALA A 105 16.36 -1.47 -4.16
CA ALA A 105 17.06 -0.91 -5.31
C ALA A 105 16.10 -0.28 -6.33
N ASP A 106 14.99 -0.97 -6.59
CA ASP A 106 14.00 -0.62 -7.59
C ASP A 106 12.59 -1.08 -7.17
N LYS A 107 11.62 -0.86 -8.06
CA LYS A 107 10.22 -1.23 -7.86
C LYS A 107 10.03 -2.75 -7.70
N ASP A 108 10.77 -3.55 -8.45
CA ASP A 108 10.63 -5.00 -8.41
C ASP A 108 11.18 -5.56 -7.10
N ALA A 109 12.30 -5.02 -6.62
CA ALA A 109 12.85 -5.32 -5.31
C ALA A 109 11.86 -4.91 -4.19
N LEU A 110 11.18 -3.78 -4.30
CA LEU A 110 10.13 -3.37 -3.37
C LEU A 110 8.96 -4.36 -3.38
N LEU A 111 8.48 -4.77 -4.55
CA LEU A 111 7.39 -5.75 -4.67
C LEU A 111 7.74 -7.11 -4.06
N ALA A 112 9.01 -7.49 -4.06
CA ALA A 112 9.51 -8.74 -3.47
C ALA A 112 9.68 -8.66 -1.94
N LEU A 113 9.71 -7.47 -1.34
CA LEU A 113 9.80 -7.31 0.12
C LEU A 113 8.61 -7.96 0.82
N GLN A 114 8.88 -8.51 2.00
CA GLN A 114 7.86 -9.17 2.80
C GLN A 114 7.38 -8.27 3.95
N ILE A 115 6.07 -8.10 4.04
CA ILE A 115 5.38 -7.48 5.18
C ILE A 115 4.50 -8.55 5.82
N GLY A 116 4.75 -8.88 7.09
CA GLY A 116 3.97 -9.91 7.78
C GLY A 116 4.09 -11.31 7.15
N GLY A 117 5.27 -11.65 6.59
CA GLY A 117 5.55 -12.97 5.99
C GLY A 117 5.01 -13.16 4.57
N ARG A 118 4.54 -12.08 3.90
CA ARG A 118 4.03 -12.12 2.52
C ARG A 118 4.63 -11.00 1.68
N SER A 119 4.87 -11.28 0.39
CA SER A 119 5.38 -10.27 -0.52
C SER A 119 4.38 -9.12 -0.72
N ILE A 120 4.88 -7.92 -0.96
CA ILE A 120 4.02 -6.76 -1.29
C ILE A 120 3.23 -7.04 -2.58
N ALA A 121 3.82 -7.73 -3.55
CA ALA A 121 3.13 -8.14 -4.79
C ALA A 121 1.91 -9.02 -4.51
N ASP A 122 2.05 -10.03 -3.63
CA ASP A 122 0.93 -10.90 -3.25
C ASP A 122 -0.16 -10.11 -2.52
N GLN A 123 0.23 -9.21 -1.62
CA GLN A 123 -0.72 -8.37 -0.88
C GLN A 123 -1.49 -7.42 -1.79
N ILE A 124 -0.85 -6.81 -2.80
CA ILE A 124 -1.52 -5.99 -3.82
C ILE A 124 -2.53 -6.85 -4.60
N SER A 125 -2.16 -8.07 -4.98
CA SER A 125 -3.05 -8.99 -5.69
C SER A 125 -4.25 -9.42 -4.82
N GLU A 126 -4.03 -9.68 -3.54
CA GLU A 126 -5.10 -9.97 -2.58
C GLU A 126 -6.05 -8.77 -2.43
N GLN A 127 -5.51 -7.57 -2.26
CA GLN A 127 -6.32 -6.34 -2.13
C GLN A 127 -7.09 -6.05 -3.42
N THR A 128 -6.53 -6.33 -4.60
CA THR A 128 -7.26 -6.29 -5.87
C THR A 128 -8.50 -7.21 -5.83
N GLY A 129 -8.35 -8.40 -5.28
CA GLY A 129 -9.47 -9.34 -5.11
C GLY A 129 -10.54 -8.87 -4.12
N VAL A 130 -10.13 -8.26 -3.03
CA VAL A 130 -11.01 -7.77 -1.96
C VAL A 130 -11.78 -6.52 -2.39
N ILE A 131 -11.08 -5.55 -2.97
CA ILE A 131 -11.63 -4.25 -3.42
C ILE A 131 -12.42 -4.43 -4.71
N GLY A 132 -11.99 -5.39 -5.56
CA GLY A 132 -12.61 -5.64 -6.85
C GLY A 132 -12.18 -4.64 -7.94
N GLU A 133 -11.12 -3.86 -7.72
CA GLU A 133 -10.50 -2.97 -8.70
C GLU A 133 -9.04 -3.37 -8.91
N LYS A 134 -8.50 -3.07 -10.11
CA LYS A 134 -7.06 -3.23 -10.35
C LYS A 134 -6.28 -2.30 -9.42
N LEU A 135 -5.34 -2.88 -8.68
CA LEU A 135 -4.35 -2.13 -7.93
C LEU A 135 -2.97 -2.38 -8.56
N GLU A 136 -2.18 -1.33 -8.62
CA GLU A 136 -0.83 -1.38 -9.20
C GLU A 136 0.12 -0.45 -8.46
N LEU A 137 1.29 -0.95 -8.08
CA LEU A 137 2.39 -0.09 -7.66
C LEU A 137 2.92 0.64 -8.89
N ALA A 138 2.44 1.85 -9.14
CA ALA A 138 2.75 2.61 -10.34
C ALA A 138 4.16 3.19 -10.29
N TYR A 139 4.55 3.71 -9.12
CA TYR A 139 5.83 4.36 -8.96
C TYR A 139 6.45 4.07 -7.59
N TYR A 140 7.77 3.90 -7.61
CA TYR A 140 8.64 3.91 -6.46
C TYR A 140 9.88 4.74 -6.78
N GLY A 141 10.25 5.64 -5.89
CA GLY A 141 11.49 6.41 -6.00
C GLY A 141 12.11 6.59 -4.63
N LYS A 142 13.44 6.54 -4.59
CA LYS A 142 14.23 6.82 -3.40
C LYS A 142 15.32 7.83 -3.70
N ILE A 143 15.67 8.62 -2.71
CA ILE A 143 16.80 9.54 -2.77
C ILE A 143 17.60 9.45 -1.47
N GLU A 144 18.89 9.65 -1.60
CA GLU A 144 19.80 9.84 -0.47
C GLU A 144 20.62 11.12 -0.69
N ALA A 145 20.60 12.03 0.28
CA ALA A 145 21.26 13.31 0.21
C ALA A 145 21.68 13.80 1.61
N GLU A 146 22.35 14.93 1.72
CA GLU A 146 22.73 15.49 3.04
C GLU A 146 21.52 15.86 3.89
N ALA A 147 20.45 16.36 3.26
CA ALA A 147 19.16 16.58 3.87
C ALA A 147 18.03 16.27 2.87
N THR A 148 16.94 15.67 3.36
CA THR A 148 15.76 15.39 2.56
C THR A 148 14.50 15.88 3.26
N ILE A 149 13.53 16.35 2.48
CA ILE A 149 12.22 16.81 2.96
C ILE A 149 11.14 16.22 2.06
N ALA A 150 10.09 15.69 2.68
CA ALA A 150 8.92 15.20 1.96
C ALA A 150 7.74 16.17 2.11
N TYR A 151 6.97 16.33 1.06
CA TYR A 151 5.70 17.05 1.05
C TYR A 151 4.63 16.17 0.42
N ILE A 152 3.49 16.05 1.09
CA ILE A 152 2.30 15.37 0.56
C ILE A 152 1.19 16.41 0.48
N HIS A 153 0.65 16.58 -0.73
CA HIS A 153 -0.46 17.51 -0.94
C HIS A 153 -1.77 16.94 -0.36
N PRO A 154 -2.64 17.76 0.24
CA PRO A 154 -3.95 17.31 0.70
C PRO A 154 -4.72 16.57 -0.40
N GLY A 155 -5.26 15.39 -0.06
CA GLY A 155 -5.91 14.49 -1.01
C GLY A 155 -4.99 13.43 -1.63
N ASN A 156 -3.68 13.41 -1.28
CA ASN A 156 -2.73 12.36 -1.63
C ASN A 156 -2.59 12.08 -3.14
N LYS A 157 -2.88 13.07 -3.99
CA LYS A 157 -2.71 12.97 -5.45
C LYS A 157 -1.36 13.49 -5.94
N LEU A 158 -0.64 14.20 -5.09
CA LEU A 158 0.68 14.76 -5.37
C LEU A 158 1.55 14.64 -4.13
N ALA A 159 2.76 14.14 -4.30
CA ALA A 159 3.80 14.19 -3.28
C ALA A 159 5.14 14.53 -3.93
N THR A 160 6.02 15.10 -3.13
CA THR A 160 7.36 15.49 -3.58
C THR A 160 8.37 15.14 -2.50
N VAL A 161 9.52 14.64 -2.91
CA VAL A 161 10.69 14.53 -2.05
C VAL A 161 11.78 15.44 -2.62
N ILE A 162 12.25 16.35 -1.79
CA ILE A 162 13.28 17.34 -2.13
C ILE A 162 14.56 16.94 -1.44
N LEU A 163 15.66 17.01 -2.16
CA LEU A 163 17.01 16.84 -1.64
C LEU A 163 17.72 18.20 -1.55
N SER A 164 18.52 18.38 -0.52
CA SER A 164 19.45 19.50 -0.40
C SER A 164 20.88 18.98 -0.40
N LEU A 165 21.70 19.56 -1.25
CA LEU A 165 23.15 19.33 -1.33
C LEU A 165 23.94 20.44 -0.63
N ILE A 166 23.25 21.44 -0.08
CA ILE A 166 23.87 22.57 0.61
C ILE A 166 23.75 22.33 2.11
N HIS A 167 24.86 22.43 2.83
CA HIS A 167 24.84 22.60 4.27
C HIS A 167 23.90 23.76 4.59
N ILE A 168 22.78 23.46 5.25
CA ILE A 168 21.97 24.49 5.89
C ILE A 168 22.79 24.96 7.08
N SER A 169 23.80 25.83 6.82
CA SER A 169 24.37 26.67 7.85
C SER A 169 23.22 27.52 8.38
N GLU A 170 23.08 27.57 9.70
CA GLU A 170 22.03 28.30 10.43
C GLU A 170 21.54 29.54 9.69
N PRO A 171 20.23 29.86 9.70
CA PRO A 171 19.72 31.07 9.08
C PRO A 171 20.50 32.23 9.66
N THR A 172 21.26 32.94 8.81
CA THR A 172 22.05 34.10 9.16
C THR A 172 21.12 35.09 9.86
N ARG A 173 21.25 35.18 11.17
CA ARG A 173 20.54 36.18 11.98
C ARG A 173 20.88 37.54 11.39
N LEU A 174 19.93 38.14 10.68
CA LEU A 174 20.06 39.53 10.22
C LEU A 174 20.43 40.39 11.43
N ARG A 175 21.70 40.79 11.52
CA ARG A 175 22.13 41.81 12.48
C ARG A 175 21.38 43.06 12.11
N ARG A 176 20.47 43.48 12.97
CA ARG A 176 19.89 44.81 12.95
C ARG A 176 21.06 45.79 13.09
N ILE A 177 21.36 46.51 12.03
CA ILE A 177 22.27 47.66 12.09
C ILE A 177 21.45 48.81 12.70
N SER A 178 21.85 49.24 13.87
CA SER A 178 21.34 50.45 14.58
C SER A 178 21.89 51.69 13.89
#